data_af5df1cb3f65e751361d529cfadb21fb
#
_entry.id   af5df1cb3f65e751361d529cfadb21fb
#
_cell.length_a   1.000
_cell.length_b   1.000
_cell.length_c   1.000
_cell.angle_alpha   90.00
_cell.angle_beta   90.00
_cell.angle_gamma   90.00
#
_symmetry.space_group_name_H-M   'P 1'
#
loop_
_entity.id
_entity.type
_entity.pdbx_description
1 polymer ?
#
loop_
_entity_poly.entity_id
_entity_poly.type
_entity_poly.pdbx_seq_one_letter_code
_entity_poly.pdbx_strand_id
1 'polypeptide(L)'
;MNTFSRLVTPLNLTEIEPLPNGGQIEYEFFPTDLDVTAPLLHYLCQERWQDIGIGHMVDGSVLELEFNAPPKIFKLYDGYLTVVTEGWHLHLCIAENIGGPDRRTPIEQSQTRLVSRAALYRRLNPEGEPRSWGIQFWNGAGVKMMTFFLPNPFIGDNEDLLSERKPNLEKLKLYEELRATYILGTKELPYDRNPLNKKYISVCRSSRCLPSRNYQPIYEALQSAVKEANLEDVEVCVSGCLEVCKMGPVVFYSGDRTWYSRVTPETAKQIVQEHLVEGVPVAKHIYP
;
A
#
# COMPACT_ATOMS: atom_id res chain seq x y z
N MET A 1 10.87 8.12 21.14
CA MET A 1 11.20 7.83 19.73
C MET A 1 11.08 6.34 19.57
N ASN A 2 10.09 5.85 18.84
CA ASN A 2 10.06 4.43 18.48
C ASN A 2 11.19 4.21 17.46
N THR A 3 12.21 3.48 17.86
CA THR A 3 13.25 3.02 16.95
C THR A 3 12.62 2.01 16.00
N PHE A 4 12.65 2.29 14.70
CA PHE A 4 12.23 1.35 13.67
C PHE A 4 13.07 0.07 13.80
N SER A 5 12.41 -1.03 14.17
CA SER A 5 13.09 -2.34 14.27
C SER A 5 13.27 -2.91 12.87
N ARG A 6 14.49 -3.21 12.50
CA ARG A 6 14.79 -3.85 11.20
C ARG A 6 14.54 -5.36 11.20
N LEU A 7 14.40 -5.98 12.36
CA LEU A 7 14.06 -7.39 12.46
C LEU A 7 12.58 -7.55 12.82
N VAL A 8 11.90 -8.39 12.07
CA VAL A 8 10.50 -8.77 12.35
C VAL A 8 10.48 -9.78 13.48
N THR A 9 9.63 -9.55 14.49
CA THR A 9 9.41 -10.54 15.55
C THR A 9 8.51 -11.65 15.00
N PRO A 10 8.97 -12.92 14.97
CA PRO A 10 8.19 -14.05 14.49
C PRO A 10 6.90 -14.26 15.29
N LEU A 11 5.79 -14.50 14.60
CA LEU A 11 4.53 -14.89 15.26
C LEU A 11 4.50 -16.36 15.65
N ASN A 12 5.31 -17.19 14.96
CA ASN A 12 5.31 -18.66 15.11
C ASN A 12 3.90 -19.28 14.96
N LEU A 13 3.10 -18.71 14.06
CA LEU A 13 1.73 -19.12 13.76
C LEU A 13 1.66 -19.72 12.36
N THR A 14 1.12 -20.94 12.28
CA THR A 14 0.89 -21.66 11.02
C THR A 14 -0.54 -22.18 10.97
N GLU A 15 -1.12 -22.24 9.78
CA GLU A 15 -2.43 -22.85 9.54
C GLU A 15 -2.41 -23.68 8.26
N ILE A 16 -3.25 -24.71 8.21
CA ILE A 16 -3.45 -25.56 7.03
C ILE A 16 -4.91 -25.44 6.58
N GLU A 17 -5.12 -25.06 5.33
CA GLU A 17 -6.42 -25.02 4.67
C GLU A 17 -6.52 -26.21 3.71
N PRO A 18 -7.38 -27.21 4.00
CA PRO A 18 -7.59 -28.34 3.07
C PRO A 18 -8.32 -27.87 1.81
N LEU A 19 -7.94 -28.44 0.66
CA LEU A 19 -8.56 -28.14 -0.63
C LEU A 19 -9.50 -29.28 -1.06
N PRO A 20 -10.57 -28.99 -1.83
CA PRO A 20 -11.53 -29.98 -2.28
C PRO A 20 -10.93 -31.11 -3.11
N ASN A 21 -9.79 -30.86 -3.79
CA ASN A 21 -9.07 -31.84 -4.61
C ASN A 21 -8.11 -32.75 -3.81
N GLY A 22 -8.14 -32.70 -2.47
CA GLY A 22 -7.25 -33.45 -1.59
C GLY A 22 -5.88 -32.81 -1.36
N GLY A 23 -5.56 -31.70 -2.01
CA GLY A 23 -4.39 -30.88 -1.67
C GLY A 23 -4.64 -29.99 -0.46
N GLN A 24 -3.67 -29.14 -0.15
CA GLN A 24 -3.80 -28.19 0.97
C GLN A 24 -3.01 -26.91 0.70
N ILE A 25 -3.32 -25.86 1.45
CA ILE A 25 -2.52 -24.64 1.51
C ILE A 25 -1.94 -24.54 2.94
N GLU A 26 -0.63 -24.38 3.02
CA GLU A 26 0.07 -24.11 4.27
C GLU A 26 0.36 -22.60 4.35
N TYR A 27 -0.03 -21.97 5.45
CA TYR A 27 0.20 -20.56 5.75
C TYR A 27 1.17 -20.41 6.91
N GLU A 28 2.19 -19.58 6.74
CA GLU A 28 3.08 -19.09 7.79
C GLU A 28 2.80 -17.58 7.98
N PHE A 29 2.25 -17.20 9.15
CA PHE A 29 1.79 -15.83 9.39
C PHE A 29 2.92 -14.92 9.88
N PHE A 30 2.82 -13.63 9.50
CA PHE A 30 3.70 -12.55 9.96
C PHE A 30 2.89 -11.33 10.41
N PRO A 31 3.49 -10.41 11.24
CA PRO A 31 2.80 -9.22 11.73
C PRO A 31 2.31 -8.31 10.61
N THR A 32 1.15 -7.68 10.83
CA THR A 32 0.51 -6.77 9.86
C THR A 32 0.70 -5.30 10.20
N ASP A 33 1.56 -4.97 11.17
CA ASP A 33 1.93 -3.60 11.48
C ASP A 33 2.43 -2.87 10.23
N LEU A 34 2.11 -1.57 10.14
CA LEU A 34 2.49 -0.76 8.98
C LEU A 34 4.01 -0.77 8.73
N ASP A 35 4.82 -0.82 9.79
CA ASP A 35 6.28 -0.88 9.70
C ASP A 35 6.82 -2.24 9.21
N VAL A 36 5.97 -3.26 9.10
CA VAL A 36 6.27 -4.57 8.52
C VAL A 36 5.69 -4.68 7.11
N THR A 37 4.41 -4.31 6.95
CA THR A 37 3.70 -4.46 5.66
C THR A 37 4.14 -3.45 4.61
N ALA A 38 4.46 -2.21 5.00
CA ALA A 38 4.89 -1.19 4.05
C ALA A 38 6.26 -1.50 3.41
N PRO A 39 7.31 -1.90 4.16
CA PRO A 39 8.56 -2.39 3.56
C PRO A 39 8.38 -3.58 2.62
N LEU A 40 7.57 -4.57 3.02
CA LEU A 40 7.26 -5.74 2.19
C LEU A 40 6.65 -5.32 0.85
N LEU A 41 5.55 -4.58 0.90
CA LEU A 41 4.81 -4.18 -0.29
C LEU A 41 5.62 -3.24 -1.20
N HIS A 42 6.42 -2.35 -0.61
CA HIS A 42 7.33 -1.49 -1.36
C HIS A 42 8.41 -2.30 -2.07
N TYR A 43 9.07 -3.22 -1.37
CA TYR A 43 10.08 -4.09 -1.94
C TYR A 43 9.53 -4.91 -3.10
N LEU A 44 8.38 -5.56 -2.91
CA LEU A 44 7.74 -6.35 -3.96
C LEU A 44 7.37 -5.50 -5.19
N CYS A 45 6.69 -4.38 -4.99
CA CYS A 45 6.14 -3.59 -6.10
C CYS A 45 7.17 -2.68 -6.79
N GLN A 46 8.23 -2.24 -6.10
CA GLN A 46 9.19 -1.28 -6.64
C GLN A 46 10.50 -1.94 -7.09
N GLU A 47 10.96 -3.00 -6.40
CA GLU A 47 12.24 -3.64 -6.67
C GLU A 47 12.11 -5.03 -7.28
N ARG A 48 11.01 -5.75 -6.95
CA ARG A 48 10.75 -7.12 -7.42
C ARG A 48 9.48 -7.25 -8.28
N TRP A 49 9.02 -6.14 -8.84
CA TRP A 49 7.81 -6.08 -9.64
C TRP A 49 7.80 -7.06 -10.82
N GLN A 50 8.97 -7.36 -11.41
CA GLN A 50 9.12 -8.33 -12.50
C GLN A 50 8.93 -9.79 -12.07
N ASP A 51 9.08 -10.05 -10.78
CA ASP A 51 9.05 -11.40 -10.22
C ASP A 51 7.68 -11.77 -9.63
N ILE A 52 6.72 -10.83 -9.61
CA ILE A 52 5.44 -11.03 -8.92
C ILE A 52 4.25 -10.76 -9.84
N GLY A 53 3.16 -11.53 -9.60
CA GLY A 53 1.82 -11.16 -10.01
C GLY A 53 0.98 -10.76 -8.79
N ILE A 54 -0.11 -10.03 -8.99
CA ILE A 54 -1.09 -9.72 -7.94
C ILE A 54 -2.50 -10.08 -8.39
N GLY A 55 -3.37 -10.40 -7.46
CA GLY A 55 -4.75 -10.64 -7.81
C GLY A 55 -5.61 -11.24 -6.71
N HIS A 56 -6.72 -11.82 -7.12
CA HIS A 56 -7.67 -12.45 -6.23
C HIS A 56 -7.88 -13.91 -6.58
N MET A 57 -7.80 -14.76 -5.58
CA MET A 57 -8.24 -16.16 -5.66
C MET A 57 -9.56 -16.30 -4.90
N VAL A 58 -10.63 -16.60 -5.62
CA VAL A 58 -11.95 -16.96 -5.08
C VAL A 58 -12.41 -18.26 -5.71
N ASP A 59 -13.39 -18.93 -5.09
CA ASP A 59 -13.95 -20.16 -5.67
C ASP A 59 -14.46 -19.93 -7.08
N GLY A 60 -13.90 -20.69 -8.03
CA GLY A 60 -14.27 -20.63 -9.45
C GLY A 60 -13.62 -19.51 -10.26
N SER A 61 -12.76 -18.66 -9.66
CA SER A 61 -12.07 -17.60 -10.41
C SER A 61 -10.70 -17.24 -9.80
N VAL A 62 -9.74 -17.04 -10.70
CA VAL A 62 -8.44 -16.44 -10.36
C VAL A 62 -8.24 -15.23 -11.28
N LEU A 63 -7.99 -14.07 -10.70
CA LEU A 63 -7.54 -12.89 -11.43
C LEU A 63 -6.05 -12.70 -11.14
N GLU A 64 -5.23 -12.69 -12.17
CA GLU A 64 -3.80 -12.41 -12.09
C GLU A 64 -3.48 -11.19 -12.94
N LEU A 65 -2.77 -10.23 -12.34
CA LEU A 65 -2.30 -9.01 -12.98
C LEU A 65 -0.79 -8.94 -12.85
N GLU A 66 -0.11 -8.70 -13.95
CA GLU A 66 1.32 -8.53 -14.01
C GLU A 66 1.73 -7.05 -14.03
N PHE A 67 2.98 -6.80 -13.72
CA PHE A 67 3.60 -5.48 -13.82
C PHE A 67 4.43 -5.40 -15.09
N ASN A 68 4.14 -4.45 -15.96
CA ASN A 68 4.96 -4.15 -17.15
C ASN A 68 6.09 -3.15 -16.84
N ALA A 69 6.03 -2.46 -15.71
CA ALA A 69 7.00 -1.51 -15.20
C ALA A 69 6.74 -1.30 -13.69
N PRO A 70 7.70 -0.76 -12.93
CA PRO A 70 7.42 -0.38 -11.55
C PRO A 70 6.28 0.64 -11.49
N PRO A 71 5.42 0.59 -10.46
CA PRO A 71 4.31 1.51 -10.31
C PRO A 71 4.73 2.99 -10.38
N LYS A 72 3.98 3.78 -11.12
CA LYS A 72 4.16 5.25 -11.22
C LYS A 72 3.78 5.98 -9.92
N ILE A 73 2.84 5.39 -9.15
CA ILE A 73 2.43 5.87 -7.84
C ILE A 73 2.44 4.68 -6.90
N PHE A 74 3.13 4.85 -5.78
CA PHE A 74 3.15 3.91 -4.66
C PHE A 74 3.11 4.73 -3.37
N LYS A 75 1.92 4.95 -2.81
CA LYS A 75 1.69 5.89 -1.70
C LYS A 75 0.57 5.45 -0.79
N LEU A 76 0.66 5.86 0.46
CA LEU A 76 -0.39 5.64 1.46
C LEU A 76 -1.31 6.88 1.52
N TYR A 77 -2.58 6.71 1.14
CA TYR A 77 -3.61 7.75 1.25
C TYR A 77 -4.74 7.27 2.16
N ASP A 78 -4.96 7.94 3.26
CA ASP A 78 -6.03 7.66 4.22
C ASP A 78 -6.18 6.16 4.55
N GLY A 79 -5.05 5.53 4.90
CA GLY A 79 -5.00 4.11 5.23
C GLY A 79 -4.89 3.16 4.04
N TYR A 80 -5.11 3.63 2.80
CA TYR A 80 -4.99 2.81 1.60
C TYR A 80 -3.64 2.99 0.91
N LEU A 81 -2.89 1.90 0.80
CA LEU A 81 -1.81 1.82 -0.17
C LEU A 81 -2.40 1.93 -1.57
N THR A 82 -2.03 2.99 -2.28
CA THR A 82 -2.42 3.23 -3.66
C THR A 82 -1.25 2.89 -4.57
N VAL A 83 -1.45 1.90 -5.42
CA VAL A 83 -0.51 1.46 -6.44
C VAL A 83 -1.11 1.79 -7.80
N VAL A 84 -0.41 2.56 -8.64
CA VAL A 84 -0.88 2.93 -9.98
C VAL A 84 0.17 2.53 -11.01
N THR A 85 -0.22 1.67 -11.92
CA THR A 85 0.55 1.27 -13.10
C THR A 85 -0.01 1.94 -14.35
N GLU A 86 0.45 1.53 -15.52
CA GLU A 86 -0.10 2.01 -16.78
C GLU A 86 -1.46 1.38 -17.11
N GLY A 87 -1.68 0.11 -16.78
CA GLY A 87 -2.87 -0.66 -17.15
C GLY A 87 -3.90 -0.84 -16.04
N TRP A 88 -3.52 -0.69 -14.77
CA TRP A 88 -4.40 -0.93 -13.62
C TRP A 88 -3.97 -0.13 -12.39
N HIS A 89 -4.85 -0.06 -11.42
CA HIS A 89 -4.55 0.51 -10.10
C HIS A 89 -5.18 -0.33 -8.99
N LEU A 90 -4.53 -0.32 -7.81
CA LEU A 90 -4.93 -1.01 -6.61
C LEU A 90 -5.03 -0.03 -5.44
N HIS A 91 -6.03 -0.23 -4.59
CA HIS A 91 -6.14 0.38 -3.27
C HIS A 91 -6.26 -0.70 -2.22
N LEU A 92 -5.21 -0.94 -1.44
CA LEU A 92 -5.16 -1.95 -0.36
C LEU A 92 -5.12 -1.25 1.00
N CYS A 93 -6.10 -1.50 1.86
CA CYS A 93 -6.19 -0.87 3.18
C CYS A 93 -5.22 -1.53 4.15
N ILE A 94 -4.05 -0.89 4.38
CA ILE A 94 -2.97 -1.39 5.26
C ILE A 94 -2.76 -0.54 6.53
N ALA A 95 -3.52 0.54 6.68
CA ALA A 95 -3.54 1.38 7.86
C ALA A 95 -4.97 1.90 8.12
N GLU A 96 -5.18 2.57 9.23
CA GLU A 96 -6.49 3.09 9.61
C GLU A 96 -7.04 4.06 8.55
N ASN A 97 -8.27 3.78 8.07
CA ASN A 97 -9.03 4.63 7.16
C ASN A 97 -10.01 5.49 7.96
N ILE A 98 -9.82 6.79 7.96
CA ILE A 98 -10.64 7.74 8.75
C ILE A 98 -11.69 8.44 7.88
N GLY A 99 -11.47 8.59 6.59
CA GLY A 99 -12.34 9.33 5.69
C GLY A 99 -12.17 10.85 5.77
N GLY A 100 -12.93 11.56 4.96
CA GLY A 100 -12.94 13.02 4.90
C GLY A 100 -13.83 13.67 5.97
N PRO A 101 -13.76 15.02 6.14
CA PRO A 101 -14.54 15.75 7.14
C PRO A 101 -16.03 15.53 7.03
N ASP A 102 -16.59 15.58 5.80
CA ASP A 102 -18.03 15.41 5.54
C ASP A 102 -18.47 13.93 5.58
N ARG A 103 -17.53 12.99 5.59
CA ARG A 103 -17.80 11.57 5.45
C ARG A 103 -16.78 10.72 6.20
N ARG A 104 -16.86 10.82 7.54
CA ARG A 104 -16.01 10.01 8.41
C ARG A 104 -16.31 8.53 8.24
N THR A 105 -15.26 7.74 8.12
CA THR A 105 -15.38 6.28 8.12
C THR A 105 -15.69 5.83 9.55
N PRO A 106 -16.78 5.10 9.79
CA PRO A 106 -17.02 4.48 11.10
C PRO A 106 -15.88 3.56 11.52
N ILE A 107 -15.55 3.54 12.80
CA ILE A 107 -14.43 2.74 13.34
C ILE A 107 -14.56 1.27 12.95
N GLU A 108 -15.75 0.70 13.10
CA GLU A 108 -16.03 -0.70 12.73
C GLU A 108 -15.78 -0.98 11.24
N GLN A 109 -16.15 -0.02 10.36
CA GLN A 109 -15.91 -0.15 8.94
C GLN A 109 -14.42 -0.03 8.61
N SER A 110 -13.69 0.87 9.29
CA SER A 110 -12.23 0.98 9.14
C SER A 110 -11.53 -0.31 9.55
N GLN A 111 -11.91 -0.87 10.69
CA GLN A 111 -11.39 -2.15 11.20
C GLN A 111 -11.70 -3.32 10.26
N THR A 112 -12.92 -3.36 9.70
CA THR A 112 -13.32 -4.39 8.73
C THR A 112 -12.48 -4.34 7.44
N ARG A 113 -12.11 -3.14 7.00
CA ARG A 113 -11.35 -2.93 5.75
C ARG A 113 -9.86 -3.18 5.91
N LEU A 114 -9.33 -2.92 7.11
CA LEU A 114 -7.91 -3.01 7.41
C LEU A 114 -7.38 -4.44 7.23
N VAL A 115 -6.19 -4.57 6.65
CA VAL A 115 -5.44 -5.84 6.70
C VAL A 115 -5.27 -6.26 8.16
N SER A 116 -5.79 -7.42 8.51
CA SER A 116 -5.74 -8.00 9.86
C SER A 116 -4.85 -9.23 9.97
N ARG A 117 -4.65 -9.93 8.84
CA ARG A 117 -3.78 -11.11 8.76
C ARG A 117 -3.02 -11.09 7.45
N ALA A 118 -1.78 -11.56 7.50
CA ALA A 118 -0.93 -11.76 6.33
C ALA A 118 -0.07 -13.01 6.53
N ALA A 119 0.10 -13.79 5.46
CA ALA A 119 0.90 -15.01 5.51
C ALA A 119 1.67 -15.24 4.21
N LEU A 120 2.86 -15.79 4.30
CA LEU A 120 3.45 -16.55 3.21
C LEU A 120 2.71 -17.88 3.09
N TYR A 121 2.44 -18.30 1.86
CA TYR A 121 1.80 -19.59 1.65
C TYR A 121 2.56 -20.43 0.62
N ARG A 122 2.36 -21.75 0.74
CA ARG A 122 2.64 -22.71 -0.32
C ARG A 122 1.44 -23.66 -0.47
N ARG A 123 1.06 -23.85 -1.72
CA ARG A 123 -0.01 -24.79 -2.06
C ARG A 123 0.59 -26.14 -2.41
N LEU A 124 0.12 -27.19 -1.78
CA LEU A 124 0.56 -28.55 -1.99
C LEU A 124 -0.50 -29.36 -2.78
N ASN A 125 -0.01 -30.27 -3.60
CA ASN A 125 -0.87 -31.26 -4.26
C ASN A 125 -1.29 -32.36 -3.24
N PRO A 126 -2.15 -33.33 -3.64
CA PRO A 126 -2.56 -34.43 -2.76
C PRO A 126 -1.40 -35.31 -2.25
N GLU A 127 -0.29 -35.34 -2.98
CA GLU A 127 0.93 -36.07 -2.62
C GLU A 127 1.80 -35.32 -1.62
N GLY A 128 1.42 -34.08 -1.24
CA GLY A 128 2.15 -33.23 -0.30
C GLY A 128 3.30 -32.44 -0.92
N GLU A 129 3.39 -32.38 -2.25
CA GLU A 129 4.45 -31.66 -2.94
C GLU A 129 4.02 -30.20 -3.21
N PRO A 130 4.87 -29.19 -2.92
CA PRO A 130 4.57 -27.79 -3.19
C PRO A 130 4.45 -27.50 -4.69
N ARG A 131 3.42 -26.74 -5.09
CA ARG A 131 3.10 -26.43 -6.49
C ARG A 131 2.98 -24.94 -6.78
N SER A 132 2.66 -24.11 -5.78
CA SER A 132 2.70 -22.65 -5.93
C SER A 132 2.99 -21.97 -4.60
N TRP A 133 3.50 -20.76 -4.68
CA TRP A 133 3.95 -19.93 -3.57
C TRP A 133 3.40 -18.52 -3.70
N GLY A 134 3.17 -17.87 -2.57
CA GLY A 134 2.71 -16.49 -2.58
C GLY A 134 2.54 -15.88 -1.19
N ILE A 135 1.92 -14.71 -1.18
CA ILE A 135 1.52 -14.00 0.02
C ILE A 135 0.02 -13.76 -0.05
N GLN A 136 -0.67 -14.06 1.03
CA GLN A 136 -2.10 -13.81 1.16
C GLN A 136 -2.37 -12.79 2.24
N PHE A 137 -3.24 -11.82 1.95
CA PHE A 137 -3.75 -10.82 2.89
C PHE A 137 -5.25 -11.04 3.13
N TRP A 138 -5.68 -10.87 4.38
CA TRP A 138 -7.08 -10.90 4.80
C TRP A 138 -7.45 -9.61 5.51
N ASN A 139 -8.72 -9.19 5.37
CA ASN A 139 -9.27 -8.04 6.06
C ASN A 139 -9.74 -8.38 7.49
N GLY A 140 -10.24 -7.38 8.23
CA GLY A 140 -10.74 -7.54 9.59
C GLY A 140 -11.97 -8.46 9.72
N ALA A 141 -12.67 -8.74 8.62
CA ALA A 141 -13.75 -9.74 8.58
C ALA A 141 -13.25 -11.15 8.23
N GLY A 142 -11.94 -11.35 8.08
CA GLY A 142 -11.34 -12.64 7.71
C GLY A 142 -11.50 -13.01 6.23
N VAL A 143 -11.89 -12.05 5.38
CA VAL A 143 -12.04 -12.27 3.93
C VAL A 143 -10.71 -12.05 3.23
N LYS A 144 -10.33 -12.94 2.30
CA LYS A 144 -9.14 -12.79 1.44
C LYS A 144 -9.26 -11.51 0.62
N MET A 145 -8.29 -10.60 0.76
CA MET A 145 -8.27 -9.29 0.09
C MET A 145 -7.44 -9.28 -1.17
N MET A 146 -6.22 -9.82 -1.06
CA MET A 146 -5.20 -9.74 -2.09
C MET A 146 -4.24 -10.89 -1.97
N THR A 147 -3.87 -11.44 -3.10
CA THR A 147 -2.80 -12.44 -3.25
C THR A 147 -1.66 -11.82 -4.04
N PHE A 148 -0.42 -12.00 -3.57
CA PHE A 148 0.78 -11.78 -4.36
C PHE A 148 1.30 -13.16 -4.76
N PHE A 149 1.36 -13.41 -6.07
CA PHE A 149 1.89 -14.65 -6.62
C PHE A 149 3.40 -14.52 -6.76
N LEU A 150 4.15 -15.47 -6.23
CA LEU A 150 5.61 -15.50 -6.30
C LEU A 150 6.09 -16.44 -7.42
N PRO A 151 7.34 -16.30 -7.87
CA PRO A 151 7.88 -17.11 -8.95
C PRO A 151 7.69 -18.59 -8.71
N ASN A 152 7.17 -19.30 -9.73
CA ASN A 152 6.91 -20.72 -9.65
C ASN A 152 8.03 -21.51 -10.34
N PRO A 153 8.74 -22.42 -9.64
CA PRO A 153 9.82 -23.21 -10.22
C PRO A 153 9.39 -24.16 -11.33
N PHE A 154 8.09 -24.45 -11.46
CA PHE A 154 7.54 -25.34 -12.49
C PHE A 154 7.11 -24.61 -13.77
N ILE A 155 7.17 -23.28 -13.78
CA ILE A 155 6.78 -22.44 -14.91
C ILE A 155 8.04 -21.75 -15.48
N GLY A 156 8.22 -21.84 -16.82
CA GLY A 156 9.28 -21.15 -17.56
C GLY A 156 9.05 -19.66 -17.69
N ASP A 157 10.00 -18.95 -18.31
CA ASP A 157 9.93 -17.50 -18.44
C ASP A 157 8.92 -17.05 -19.51
N ASN A 158 8.46 -17.96 -20.37
CA ASN A 158 7.39 -17.75 -21.37
C ASN A 158 6.06 -18.38 -20.93
N GLU A 159 5.84 -18.55 -19.63
CA GLU A 159 4.68 -19.25 -19.05
C GLU A 159 4.54 -20.73 -19.47
N ASP A 160 5.55 -21.29 -20.14
CA ASP A 160 5.59 -22.69 -20.50
C ASP A 160 5.76 -23.58 -19.25
N LEU A 161 4.99 -24.65 -19.17
CA LEU A 161 5.17 -25.64 -18.11
C LEU A 161 6.53 -26.33 -18.28
N LEU A 162 7.39 -26.15 -17.27
CA LEU A 162 8.66 -26.89 -17.21
C LEU A 162 8.38 -28.34 -16.83
N SER A 163 9.30 -29.25 -17.24
CA SER A 163 9.26 -30.63 -16.78
C SER A 163 9.28 -30.69 -15.25
N GLU A 164 8.29 -31.31 -14.64
CA GLU A 164 8.24 -31.54 -13.19
C GLU A 164 9.47 -32.26 -12.64
N ARG A 165 10.20 -32.95 -13.51
CA ARG A 165 11.44 -33.66 -13.15
C ARG A 165 12.66 -32.75 -13.03
N LYS A 166 12.57 -31.47 -13.53
CA LYS A 166 13.66 -30.50 -13.48
C LYS A 166 13.13 -29.08 -13.23
N PRO A 167 12.54 -28.81 -12.04
CA PRO A 167 12.08 -27.46 -11.70
C PRO A 167 13.27 -26.48 -11.60
N ASN A 168 13.06 -25.23 -11.97
CA ASN A 168 14.03 -24.16 -11.76
C ASN A 168 13.96 -23.65 -10.30
N LEU A 169 14.72 -24.24 -9.39
CA LEU A 169 14.71 -23.92 -7.98
C LEU A 169 15.23 -22.50 -7.66
N GLU A 170 15.95 -21.85 -8.57
CA GLU A 170 16.37 -20.44 -8.41
C GLU A 170 15.17 -19.51 -8.25
N LYS A 171 14.01 -19.86 -8.81
CA LYS A 171 12.76 -19.11 -8.65
C LYS A 171 12.22 -19.10 -7.20
N LEU A 172 12.67 -20.00 -6.34
CA LEU A 172 12.31 -20.01 -4.92
C LEU A 172 13.10 -19.00 -4.07
N LYS A 173 14.17 -18.40 -4.61
CA LYS A 173 15.01 -17.47 -3.84
C LYS A 173 14.22 -16.32 -3.20
N LEU A 174 13.26 -15.75 -3.94
CA LEU A 174 12.43 -14.68 -3.39
C LEU A 174 11.55 -15.18 -2.23
N TYR A 175 10.94 -16.35 -2.37
CA TYR A 175 10.15 -16.95 -1.29
C TYR A 175 11.00 -17.20 -0.04
N GLU A 176 12.18 -17.80 -0.19
CA GLU A 176 13.08 -18.10 0.93
C GLU A 176 13.63 -16.81 1.58
N GLU A 177 13.91 -15.79 0.79
CA GLU A 177 14.30 -14.47 1.29
C GLU A 177 13.19 -13.84 2.14
N LEU A 178 11.96 -13.81 1.63
CA LEU A 178 10.79 -13.28 2.35
C LEU A 178 10.52 -14.10 3.62
N ARG A 179 10.68 -15.42 3.55
CA ARG A 179 10.52 -16.29 4.71
C ARG A 179 11.55 -15.99 5.79
N ALA A 180 12.82 -15.84 5.42
CA ALA A 180 13.90 -15.48 6.35
C ALA A 180 13.64 -14.12 7.03
N THR A 181 13.11 -13.14 6.28
CA THR A 181 12.83 -11.79 6.79
C THR A 181 11.56 -11.75 7.65
N TYR A 182 10.43 -12.23 7.12
CA TYR A 182 9.11 -11.96 7.70
C TYR A 182 8.59 -13.08 8.61
N ILE A 183 9.04 -14.34 8.41
CA ILE A 183 8.60 -15.48 9.21
C ILE A 183 9.61 -15.83 10.28
N LEU A 184 10.89 -15.95 9.90
CA LEU A 184 11.95 -16.39 10.81
C LEU A 184 12.62 -15.22 11.57
N GLY A 185 12.50 -13.99 11.07
CA GLY A 185 13.16 -12.83 11.66
C GLY A 185 14.69 -12.91 11.67
N THR A 186 15.28 -13.72 10.79
CA THR A 186 16.75 -13.95 10.70
C THR A 186 17.44 -13.02 9.71
N LYS A 187 16.67 -12.32 8.87
CA LYS A 187 17.14 -11.31 7.92
C LYS A 187 16.44 -9.99 8.19
N GLU A 188 17.17 -8.89 8.08
CA GLU A 188 16.63 -7.54 8.27
C GLU A 188 15.65 -7.14 7.17
N LEU A 189 14.73 -6.22 7.49
CA LEU A 189 13.88 -5.55 6.52
C LEU A 189 14.72 -4.84 5.45
N PRO A 190 14.21 -4.71 4.20
CA PRO A 190 14.97 -4.16 3.08
C PRO A 190 15.31 -2.67 3.23
N TYR A 191 14.70 -1.96 4.17
CA TYR A 191 14.87 -0.51 4.36
C TYR A 191 15.20 -0.15 5.79
N ASP A 192 15.95 0.94 5.97
CA ASP A 192 16.32 1.50 7.30
C ASP A 192 15.16 2.26 7.96
N ARG A 193 14.10 2.54 7.22
CA ARG A 193 12.88 3.23 7.67
C ARG A 193 11.69 2.80 6.82
N ASN A 194 10.49 3.03 7.35
CA ASN A 194 9.26 2.78 6.59
C ASN A 194 9.20 3.65 5.33
N PRO A 195 9.17 3.06 4.12
CA PRO A 195 9.19 3.80 2.86
C PRO A 195 7.92 4.62 2.60
N LEU A 196 6.81 4.31 3.30
CA LEU A 196 5.53 5.03 3.18
C LEU A 196 5.37 6.15 4.22
N ASN A 197 6.40 6.45 5.01
CA ASN A 197 6.31 7.44 6.10
C ASN A 197 6.54 8.90 5.65
N LYS A 198 6.57 9.17 4.34
CA LYS A 198 6.60 10.55 3.84
C LYS A 198 5.26 11.23 4.06
N LYS A 199 5.33 12.41 4.68
CA LYS A 199 4.17 13.32 4.74
C LYS A 199 3.85 13.81 3.34
N TYR A 200 2.59 14.08 3.08
CA TYR A 200 2.17 14.71 1.83
C TYR A 200 1.17 15.83 2.08
N ILE A 201 1.19 16.80 1.19
CA ILE A 201 0.15 17.80 1.07
C ILE A 201 -0.51 17.66 -0.30
N SER A 202 -1.83 17.46 -0.33
CA SER A 202 -2.56 17.16 -1.55
C SER A 202 -3.63 18.19 -1.86
N VAL A 203 -3.77 18.52 -3.14
CA VAL A 203 -4.88 19.33 -3.66
C VAL A 203 -5.84 18.45 -4.44
N CYS A 204 -7.15 18.62 -4.20
CA CYS A 204 -8.20 17.93 -4.95
C CYS A 204 -8.28 18.48 -6.39
N ARG A 205 -8.12 17.59 -7.39
CA ARG A 205 -8.23 17.96 -8.81
C ARG A 205 -9.65 17.88 -9.38
N SER A 206 -10.64 17.54 -8.56
CA SER A 206 -12.00 17.34 -9.06
C SER A 206 -12.58 18.63 -9.63
N SER A 207 -13.02 18.58 -10.88
CA SER A 207 -13.68 19.69 -11.58
C SER A 207 -15.03 20.09 -10.96
N ARG A 208 -15.56 19.31 -10.03
CA ARG A 208 -16.84 19.59 -9.35
C ARG A 208 -16.70 20.62 -8.23
N CYS A 209 -15.49 20.83 -7.71
CA CYS A 209 -15.24 21.63 -6.52
C CYS A 209 -15.01 23.13 -6.78
N LEU A 210 -14.79 23.53 -8.02
CA LEU A 210 -14.27 24.86 -8.34
C LEU A 210 -15.12 25.59 -9.35
N PRO A 211 -15.47 26.87 -9.11
CA PRO A 211 -16.02 27.71 -10.14
C PRO A 211 -15.11 27.80 -11.37
N SER A 212 -13.80 27.91 -11.14
CA SER A 212 -12.76 27.93 -12.18
C SER A 212 -12.31 26.54 -12.65
N ARG A 213 -12.67 25.48 -11.93
CA ARG A 213 -12.26 24.08 -12.17
C ARG A 213 -10.76 23.88 -12.38
N ASN A 214 -9.93 24.77 -11.84
CA ASN A 214 -8.49 24.78 -12.00
C ASN A 214 -7.77 24.67 -10.66
N TYR A 215 -7.26 23.49 -10.34
CA TYR A 215 -6.43 23.24 -9.16
C TYR A 215 -4.95 23.62 -9.39
N GLN A 216 -4.53 23.77 -10.65
CA GLN A 216 -3.14 23.90 -11.06
C GLN A 216 -2.40 25.05 -10.36
N PRO A 217 -2.94 26.30 -10.26
CA PRO A 217 -2.25 27.39 -9.57
C PRO A 217 -2.00 27.09 -8.08
N ILE A 218 -2.90 26.36 -7.40
CA ILE A 218 -2.75 25.96 -6.01
C ILE A 218 -1.66 24.91 -5.89
N TYR A 219 -1.65 23.92 -6.78
CA TYR A 219 -0.63 22.88 -6.83
C TYR A 219 0.77 23.46 -7.04
N GLU A 220 0.93 24.37 -8.01
CA GLU A 220 2.19 25.05 -8.29
C GLU A 220 2.65 25.93 -7.12
N ALA A 221 1.73 26.63 -6.45
CA ALA A 221 2.03 27.41 -5.26
C ALA A 221 2.52 26.53 -4.10
N LEU A 222 1.89 25.36 -3.87
CA LEU A 222 2.33 24.38 -2.89
C LEU A 222 3.73 23.85 -3.23
N GLN A 223 3.97 23.47 -4.50
CA GLN A 223 5.27 22.97 -4.94
C GLN A 223 6.40 23.98 -4.72
N SER A 224 6.16 25.23 -5.14
CA SER A 224 7.15 26.31 -4.97
C SER A 224 7.45 26.55 -3.49
N ALA A 225 6.39 26.68 -2.67
CA ALA A 225 6.55 26.98 -1.25
C ALA A 225 7.24 25.83 -0.48
N VAL A 226 6.90 24.57 -0.73
CA VAL A 226 7.56 23.39 -0.13
C VAL A 226 9.04 23.34 -0.50
N LYS A 227 9.35 23.60 -1.80
CA LYS A 227 10.73 23.66 -2.27
C LYS A 227 11.52 24.82 -1.65
N GLU A 228 10.96 26.04 -1.59
CA GLU A 228 11.56 27.22 -1.01
C GLU A 228 11.83 27.02 0.49
N ALA A 229 10.94 26.32 1.18
CA ALA A 229 11.09 25.98 2.61
C ALA A 229 12.02 24.77 2.88
N ASN A 230 12.58 24.12 1.84
CA ASN A 230 13.44 22.92 1.94
C ASN A 230 12.81 21.77 2.75
N LEU A 231 11.51 21.54 2.59
CA LEU A 231 10.78 20.48 3.28
C LEU A 231 10.92 19.13 2.51
N GLU A 232 12.06 18.47 2.64
CA GLU A 232 12.38 17.23 1.90
C GLU A 232 11.51 16.04 2.30
N ASP A 233 10.91 16.06 3.51
CA ASP A 233 10.03 15.03 4.04
C ASP A 233 8.56 15.22 3.65
N VAL A 234 8.23 16.32 2.92
CA VAL A 234 6.87 16.64 2.48
C VAL A 234 6.78 16.55 0.97
N GLU A 235 5.85 15.73 0.48
CA GLU A 235 5.56 15.62 -0.94
C GLU A 235 4.29 16.40 -1.31
N VAL A 236 4.34 17.16 -2.41
CA VAL A 236 3.15 17.80 -2.98
C VAL A 236 2.53 16.90 -4.03
N CYS A 237 1.26 16.57 -3.88
CA CYS A 237 0.56 15.69 -4.81
C CYS A 237 -0.84 16.18 -5.16
N VAL A 238 -1.42 15.54 -6.16
CA VAL A 238 -2.79 15.79 -6.61
C VAL A 238 -3.62 14.57 -6.24
N SER A 239 -4.71 14.79 -5.51
CA SER A 239 -5.66 13.72 -5.19
C SER A 239 -6.80 13.64 -6.22
N GLY A 240 -7.48 12.51 -6.25
CA GLY A 240 -8.79 12.38 -6.88
C GLY A 240 -9.86 13.21 -6.15
N CYS A 241 -11.13 12.84 -6.33
CA CYS A 241 -12.23 13.49 -5.61
C CYS A 241 -12.18 13.12 -4.12
N LEU A 242 -12.10 14.14 -3.26
CA LEU A 242 -12.11 13.98 -1.80
C LEU A 242 -13.53 14.08 -1.20
N GLU A 243 -14.57 14.19 -2.05
CA GLU A 243 -15.99 14.27 -1.70
C GLU A 243 -16.41 15.44 -0.79
N VAL A 244 -15.58 16.45 -0.65
CA VAL A 244 -15.77 17.67 0.18
C VAL A 244 -16.08 18.89 -0.69
N CYS A 245 -16.91 18.73 -1.72
CA CYS A 245 -17.08 19.70 -2.82
C CYS A 245 -17.66 21.07 -2.42
N LYS A 246 -18.40 21.17 -1.34
CA LYS A 246 -19.05 22.43 -0.91
C LYS A 246 -18.06 23.49 -0.45
N MET A 247 -16.89 23.08 -0.02
CA MET A 247 -15.87 23.93 0.59
C MET A 247 -14.59 24.05 -0.24
N GLY A 248 -14.66 23.63 -1.50
CA GLY A 248 -13.48 23.69 -2.42
C GLY A 248 -13.00 25.10 -2.76
N PRO A 249 -11.77 25.25 -3.22
CA PRO A 249 -10.71 24.22 -3.30
C PRO A 249 -10.28 23.69 -1.93
N VAL A 250 -10.00 22.36 -1.88
CA VAL A 250 -9.59 21.70 -0.64
C VAL A 250 -8.17 21.21 -0.76
N VAL A 251 -7.41 21.41 0.30
CA VAL A 251 -6.06 20.91 0.48
C VAL A 251 -6.03 20.06 1.75
N PHE A 252 -5.38 18.92 1.71
CA PHE A 252 -5.20 18.03 2.85
C PHE A 252 -3.72 17.86 3.14
N TYR A 253 -3.32 18.04 4.40
CA TYR A 253 -1.99 17.73 4.90
C TYR A 253 -2.01 16.47 5.77
N SER A 254 -1.19 15.48 5.42
CA SER A 254 -1.18 14.18 6.08
C SER A 254 -0.42 14.16 7.42
N GLY A 255 0.42 15.17 7.69
CA GLY A 255 1.30 15.18 8.86
C GLY A 255 0.54 15.15 10.19
N ASP A 256 -0.53 15.92 10.28
CA ASP A 256 -1.47 15.94 11.41
C ASP A 256 -2.93 15.79 10.98
N ARG A 257 -3.16 15.42 9.69
CA ARG A 257 -4.47 15.19 9.08
C ARG A 257 -5.34 16.44 8.98
N THR A 258 -4.74 17.61 8.85
CA THR A 258 -5.46 18.88 8.72
C THR A 258 -6.04 19.05 7.33
N TRP A 259 -7.32 19.40 7.27
CA TRP A 259 -8.07 19.73 6.07
C TRP A 259 -8.25 21.24 5.95
N TYR A 260 -7.93 21.79 4.78
CA TYR A 260 -8.11 23.20 4.45
C TYR A 260 -9.16 23.40 3.38
N SER A 261 -10.00 24.40 3.55
CA SER A 261 -11.08 24.77 2.63
C SER A 261 -10.84 26.14 1.99
N ARG A 262 -11.45 26.36 0.81
CA ARG A 262 -11.40 27.64 0.09
C ARG A 262 -9.96 28.13 -0.12
N VAL A 263 -9.08 27.20 -0.47
CA VAL A 263 -7.66 27.48 -0.62
C VAL A 263 -7.40 28.22 -1.94
N THR A 264 -6.68 29.34 -1.86
CA THR A 264 -6.13 30.07 -3.02
C THR A 264 -4.63 29.81 -3.12
N PRO A 265 -3.94 30.20 -4.21
CA PRO A 265 -2.48 30.11 -4.29
C PRO A 265 -1.77 30.84 -3.15
N GLU A 266 -2.28 31.99 -2.70
CA GLU A 266 -1.74 32.75 -1.57
C GLU A 266 -1.93 31.98 -0.25
N THR A 267 -3.13 31.43 -0.04
CA THR A 267 -3.43 30.57 1.11
C THR A 267 -2.55 29.31 1.12
N ALA A 268 -2.28 28.73 -0.05
CA ALA A 268 -1.39 27.57 -0.17
C ALA A 268 0.03 27.87 0.33
N LYS A 269 0.59 29.02 -0.03
CA LYS A 269 1.88 29.49 0.48
C LYS A 269 1.85 29.74 1.98
N GLN A 270 0.77 30.38 2.48
CA GLN A 270 0.57 30.61 3.91
C GLN A 270 0.51 29.29 4.70
N ILE A 271 -0.21 28.29 4.19
CA ILE A 271 -0.28 26.94 4.81
C ILE A 271 1.12 26.34 4.94
N VAL A 272 1.94 26.40 3.89
CA VAL A 272 3.30 25.86 3.97
C VAL A 272 4.12 26.61 5.00
N GLN A 273 4.12 27.95 5.01
CA GLN A 273 4.92 28.74 5.93
C GLN A 273 4.46 28.58 7.38
N GLU A 274 3.18 28.83 7.68
CA GLU A 274 2.68 28.85 9.05
C GLU A 274 2.53 27.43 9.62
N HIS A 275 1.93 26.50 8.82
CA HIS A 275 1.63 25.19 9.34
C HIS A 275 2.79 24.19 9.20
N LEU A 276 3.38 24.07 7.99
CA LEU A 276 4.39 23.04 7.77
C LEU A 276 5.75 23.43 8.34
N VAL A 277 6.10 24.73 8.33
CA VAL A 277 7.38 25.24 8.87
C VAL A 277 7.26 25.61 10.34
N GLU A 278 6.26 26.42 10.70
CA GLU A 278 6.11 26.97 12.06
C GLU A 278 5.25 26.08 12.98
N GLY A 279 4.54 25.08 12.43
CA GLY A 279 3.71 24.15 13.20
C GLY A 279 2.35 24.71 13.64
N VAL A 280 1.93 25.86 13.08
CA VAL A 280 0.67 26.54 13.46
C VAL A 280 -0.32 26.48 12.30
N PRO A 281 -1.41 25.68 12.40
CA PRO A 281 -2.41 25.60 11.34
C PRO A 281 -3.08 26.96 11.07
N VAL A 282 -3.37 27.24 9.78
CA VAL A 282 -4.04 28.48 9.35
C VAL A 282 -5.53 28.41 9.70
N ALA A 283 -5.88 28.81 10.93
CA ALA A 283 -7.18 28.58 11.55
C ALA A 283 -8.40 28.99 10.68
N LYS A 284 -8.32 30.14 9.99
CA LYS A 284 -9.44 30.66 9.17
C LYS A 284 -9.77 29.80 7.95
N HIS A 285 -8.87 28.91 7.56
CA HIS A 285 -9.00 28.02 6.41
C HIS A 285 -9.17 26.55 6.78
N ILE A 286 -9.09 26.20 8.07
CA ILE A 286 -9.38 24.84 8.52
C ILE A 286 -10.82 24.48 8.07
N TYR A 287 -10.97 23.28 7.56
CA TYR A 287 -12.28 22.74 7.20
C TYR A 287 -13.12 22.61 8.47
N PRO A 288 -14.34 23.17 8.50
CA PRO A 288 -15.19 23.20 9.70
C PRO A 288 -15.66 21.82 10.20
#